data_9d8d3c8f32ff1d4927d3d71ee99caa69
#
_entry.id   9d8d3c8f32ff1d4927d3d71ee99caa69
#
_cell.length_a   1.000
_cell.length_b   1.000
_cell.length_c   1.000
_cell.angle_alpha   90.00
_cell.angle_beta   90.00
_cell.angle_gamma   90.00
#
_symmetry.space_group_name_H-M   'P 1'
#
loop_
_entity.id
_entity.type
_entity.pdbx_description
1 polymer ?
#
loop_
_entity_poly.entity_id
_entity_poly.type
_entity_poly.pdbx_seq_one_letter_code
_entity_poly.pdbx_strand_id
1 'polypeptide(L)'
;MHIESLPASANELYEAAVGALQQSYSPYSHYPVGAAVRTASGRVFAGCNVENASFPLGTCAEAGAIAAMVLAGERDIVEVVTVTGGSEPGTPCGGCRQRLREFARPLAPVHATTTSGRLLTSTIADLLPHSFGPEHLT
;
A
#
# COMPACT_ATOMS: atom_id res chain seq x y z
N MET A 1 -12.89 -11.11 -6.79
CA MET A 1 -11.58 -11.35 -7.38
C MET A 1 -10.64 -11.96 -6.38
N HIS A 2 -9.94 -13.02 -6.73
CA HIS A 2 -9.01 -13.71 -5.82
C HIS A 2 -7.67 -13.94 -6.47
N ILE A 3 -6.63 -13.96 -5.64
CA ILE A 3 -5.32 -14.48 -6.00
C ILE A 3 -5.09 -15.70 -5.11
N GLU A 4 -5.02 -16.88 -5.72
CA GLU A 4 -4.98 -18.16 -4.98
C GLU A 4 -3.80 -18.26 -4.01
N SER A 5 -2.65 -17.69 -4.39
CA SER A 5 -1.46 -17.73 -3.55
C SER A 5 -1.47 -16.72 -2.38
N LEU A 6 -2.46 -15.81 -2.33
CA LEU A 6 -2.62 -14.93 -1.18
C LEU A 6 -3.31 -15.68 -0.03
N PRO A 7 -2.90 -15.38 1.23
CA PRO A 7 -3.70 -15.81 2.37
C PRO A 7 -5.14 -15.30 2.28
N ALA A 8 -6.09 -16.04 2.82
CA ALA A 8 -7.51 -15.67 2.76
C ALA A 8 -7.78 -14.24 3.28
N SER A 9 -7.10 -13.85 4.38
CA SER A 9 -7.21 -12.50 4.95
C SER A 9 -6.73 -11.43 3.98
N ALA A 10 -5.69 -11.71 3.20
CA ALA A 10 -5.13 -10.76 2.24
C ALA A 10 -6.03 -10.56 1.02
N ASN A 11 -6.92 -11.51 0.71
CA ASN A 11 -7.88 -11.32 -0.39
C ASN A 11 -8.89 -10.21 -0.08
N GLU A 12 -9.28 -10.02 1.20
CA GLU A 12 -10.10 -8.87 1.59
C GLU A 12 -9.36 -7.55 1.32
N LEU A 13 -8.07 -7.50 1.65
CA LEU A 13 -7.24 -6.33 1.34
C LEU A 13 -7.13 -6.12 -0.17
N TYR A 14 -6.96 -7.18 -0.92
CA TYR A 14 -6.86 -7.12 -2.37
C TYR A 14 -8.13 -6.53 -2.98
N GLU A 15 -9.30 -6.99 -2.55
CA GLU A 15 -10.58 -6.45 -3.03
C GLU A 15 -10.74 -4.96 -2.70
N ALA A 16 -10.36 -4.57 -1.49
CA ALA A 16 -10.39 -3.15 -1.08
C ALA A 16 -9.44 -2.31 -1.94
N ALA A 17 -8.24 -2.82 -2.21
CA ALA A 17 -7.25 -2.13 -3.04
C ALA A 17 -7.70 -2.03 -4.50
N VAL A 18 -8.32 -3.07 -5.04
CA VAL A 18 -8.91 -3.04 -6.40
C VAL A 18 -10.01 -1.99 -6.49
N GLY A 19 -10.89 -1.93 -5.52
CA GLY A 19 -11.95 -0.91 -5.46
C GLY A 19 -11.36 0.50 -5.43
N ALA A 20 -10.31 0.71 -4.66
CA ALA A 20 -9.61 1.99 -4.59
C ALA A 20 -8.93 2.33 -5.92
N LEU A 21 -8.28 1.36 -6.56
CA LEU A 21 -7.63 1.55 -7.86
C LEU A 21 -8.61 2.12 -8.90
N GLN A 22 -9.85 1.67 -8.89
CA GLN A 22 -10.89 2.12 -9.82
C GLN A 22 -11.21 3.61 -9.65
N GLN A 23 -10.91 4.20 -8.51
CA GLN A 23 -11.12 5.62 -8.23
C GLN A 23 -9.84 6.44 -8.43
N SER A 24 -8.75 5.83 -8.86
CA SER A 24 -7.47 6.53 -9.08
C SER A 24 -7.65 7.73 -10.00
N TYR A 25 -7.03 8.84 -9.63
CA TYR A 25 -6.92 10.00 -10.50
C TYR A 25 -5.51 10.06 -11.07
N SER A 26 -5.31 9.45 -12.24
CA SER A 26 -3.99 9.31 -12.88
C SER A 26 -3.98 9.74 -14.35
N PRO A 27 -4.42 11.00 -14.64
CA PRO A 27 -4.55 11.46 -16.04
C PRO A 27 -3.22 11.70 -16.74
N TYR A 28 -2.12 11.84 -15.99
CA TYR A 28 -0.80 12.15 -16.55
C TYR A 28 0.02 10.89 -16.80
N SER A 29 0.11 10.01 -15.82
CA SER A 29 0.90 8.77 -15.94
C SER A 29 0.12 7.64 -16.61
N HIS A 30 -1.20 7.64 -16.51
CA HIS A 30 -2.06 6.52 -16.89
C HIS A 30 -1.68 5.23 -16.14
N TYR A 31 -1.17 5.39 -14.90
CA TYR A 31 -0.74 4.28 -14.06
C TYR A 31 -1.53 4.29 -12.75
N PRO A 32 -2.73 3.68 -12.75
CA PRO A 32 -3.55 3.64 -11.54
C PRO A 32 -2.99 2.66 -10.52
N VAL A 33 -3.06 3.05 -9.25
CA VAL A 33 -2.62 2.23 -8.12
C VAL A 33 -3.69 2.29 -7.04
N GLY A 34 -3.98 1.13 -6.47
CA GLY A 34 -4.77 1.01 -5.25
C GLY A 34 -3.93 0.38 -4.16
N ALA A 35 -4.22 0.72 -2.93
CA ALA A 35 -3.56 0.13 -1.77
C ALA A 35 -4.55 -0.08 -0.64
N ALA A 36 -4.30 -1.09 0.19
CA ALA A 36 -5.06 -1.32 1.40
C ALA A 36 -4.12 -1.78 2.50
N VAL A 37 -4.41 -1.35 3.72
CA VAL A 37 -3.67 -1.74 4.91
C VAL A 37 -4.64 -2.34 5.93
N ARG A 38 -4.19 -3.38 6.63
CA ARG A 38 -4.92 -3.93 7.79
C ARG A 38 -4.18 -3.52 9.05
N THR A 39 -4.94 -3.07 10.03
CA THR A 39 -4.40 -2.72 11.35
C THR A 39 -4.55 -3.88 12.33
N ALA A 40 -3.86 -3.77 13.47
CA ALA A 40 -3.89 -4.80 14.51
C ALA A 40 -5.30 -5.08 15.05
N SER A 41 -6.22 -4.10 14.97
CA SER A 41 -7.63 -4.29 15.36
C SER A 41 -8.43 -5.08 14.32
N GLY A 42 -7.86 -5.36 13.15
CA GLY A 42 -8.53 -6.06 12.04
C GLY A 42 -9.19 -5.12 11.04
N ARG A 43 -9.18 -3.81 11.27
CA ARG A 43 -9.79 -2.83 10.36
C ARG A 43 -8.94 -2.67 9.10
N VAL A 44 -9.62 -2.38 7.99
CA VAL A 44 -9.01 -2.20 6.67
C VAL A 44 -9.21 -0.77 6.21
N PHE A 45 -8.15 -0.16 5.68
CA PHE A 45 -8.18 1.19 5.11
C PHE A 45 -7.57 1.15 3.72
N ALA A 46 -8.21 1.83 2.78
CA ALA A 46 -7.78 1.83 1.38
C ALA A 46 -7.51 3.23 0.87
N GLY A 47 -6.70 3.32 -0.18
CA GLY A 47 -6.39 4.57 -0.87
C GLY A 47 -6.03 4.32 -2.32
N CYS A 48 -6.04 5.38 -3.12
CA CYS A 48 -5.61 5.35 -4.50
C CYS A 48 -4.63 6.50 -4.76
N ASN A 49 -3.88 6.42 -5.87
CA ASN A 49 -3.03 7.54 -6.24
C ASN A 49 -3.86 8.69 -6.79
N VAL A 50 -3.42 9.90 -6.45
CA VAL A 50 -4.05 11.16 -6.87
C VAL A 50 -2.97 12.04 -7.45
N GLU A 51 -3.01 12.25 -8.77
CA GLU A 51 -2.04 13.08 -9.47
C GLU A 51 -2.46 14.54 -9.48
N ASN A 52 -1.54 15.38 -9.83
CA ASN A 52 -1.75 16.82 -9.92
C ASN A 52 -0.94 17.36 -11.10
N ALA A 53 -1.46 18.39 -11.79
CA ALA A 53 -0.72 19.07 -12.86
C ALA A 53 0.63 19.62 -12.33
N SER A 54 0.69 19.98 -11.06
CA SER A 54 1.95 20.22 -10.34
C SER A 54 2.46 18.87 -9.83
N PHE A 55 3.33 18.24 -10.60
CA PHE A 55 3.75 16.85 -10.36
C PHE A 55 4.23 16.56 -8.93
N PRO A 56 4.99 17.44 -8.26
CA PRO A 56 5.42 17.16 -6.88
C PRO A 56 4.28 17.05 -5.87
N LEU A 57 3.06 17.52 -6.21
CA LEU A 57 1.92 17.49 -5.30
C LEU A 57 1.10 16.21 -5.42
N GLY A 58 1.44 15.31 -6.35
CA GLY A 58 0.78 14.01 -6.44
C GLY A 58 1.03 13.17 -5.20
N THR A 59 0.05 12.33 -4.84
CA THR A 59 0.17 11.41 -3.70
C THR A 59 -0.01 9.97 -4.15
N CYS A 60 0.72 9.07 -3.51
CA CYS A 60 0.63 7.64 -3.77
C CYS A 60 -0.57 7.01 -3.06
N ALA A 61 -1.00 5.86 -3.54
CA ALA A 61 -2.14 5.12 -2.96
C ALA A 61 -1.91 4.78 -1.49
N GLU A 62 -0.69 4.38 -1.13
CA GLU A 62 -0.35 4.01 0.24
C GLU A 62 -0.48 5.22 1.18
N ALA A 63 -0.11 6.41 0.72
CA ALA A 63 -0.29 7.64 1.52
C ALA A 63 -1.77 7.90 1.82
N GLY A 64 -2.64 7.66 0.84
CA GLY A 64 -4.09 7.78 1.03
C GLY A 64 -4.63 6.78 2.06
N ALA A 65 -4.20 5.52 1.97
CA ALA A 65 -4.61 4.48 2.93
C ALA A 65 -4.14 4.82 4.34
N ILE A 66 -2.90 5.28 4.49
CA ILE A 66 -2.34 5.70 5.79
C ILE A 66 -3.11 6.89 6.34
N ALA A 67 -3.42 7.88 5.52
CA ALA A 67 -4.17 9.06 5.96
C ALA A 67 -5.56 8.66 6.50
N ALA A 68 -6.26 7.77 5.81
CA ALA A 68 -7.55 7.25 6.26
C ALA A 68 -7.42 6.48 7.58
N MET A 69 -6.39 5.66 7.71
CA MET A 69 -6.09 4.90 8.92
C MET A 69 -5.86 5.84 10.12
N VAL A 70 -5.00 6.83 9.94
CA VAL A 70 -4.66 7.80 11.01
C VAL A 70 -5.89 8.59 11.44
N LEU A 71 -6.71 9.03 10.47
CA LEU A 71 -7.95 9.74 10.77
C LEU A 71 -8.91 8.90 11.62
N ALA A 72 -8.93 7.59 11.42
CA ALA A 72 -9.75 6.66 12.17
C ALA A 72 -9.16 6.28 13.56
N GLY A 73 -7.98 6.80 13.90
CA GLY A 73 -7.35 6.55 15.19
C GLY A 73 -6.46 5.32 15.26
N GLU A 74 -6.17 4.68 14.12
CA GLU A 74 -5.34 3.47 14.06
C GLU A 74 -3.90 3.82 13.71
N ARG A 75 -2.93 3.05 14.24
CA ARG A 75 -1.49 3.36 14.12
C ARG A 75 -0.61 2.14 13.87
N ASP A 76 -1.16 0.91 13.83
CA ASP A 76 -0.37 -0.33 13.81
C ASP A 76 -0.77 -1.16 12.60
N ILE A 77 0.02 -1.08 11.52
CA ILE A 77 -0.21 -1.82 10.28
C ILE A 77 0.41 -3.22 10.42
N VAL A 78 -0.38 -4.24 10.15
CA VAL A 78 0.06 -5.64 10.23
C VAL A 78 0.12 -6.33 8.87
N GLU A 79 -0.49 -5.76 7.83
CA GLU A 79 -0.48 -6.34 6.48
C GLU A 79 -0.82 -5.27 5.45
N VAL A 80 -0.20 -5.35 4.26
CA VAL A 80 -0.38 -4.39 3.18
C VAL A 80 -0.60 -5.12 1.86
N VAL A 81 -1.54 -4.64 1.05
CA VAL A 81 -1.70 -5.06 -0.34
C VAL A 81 -1.65 -3.81 -1.22
N THR A 82 -0.87 -3.86 -2.29
CA THR A 82 -0.92 -2.86 -3.36
C THR A 82 -1.36 -3.54 -4.65
N VAL A 83 -2.11 -2.82 -5.48
CA VAL A 83 -2.60 -3.31 -6.78
C VAL A 83 -2.25 -2.30 -7.84
N THR A 84 -1.69 -2.78 -8.94
CA THR A 84 -1.41 -1.94 -10.13
C THR A 84 -2.06 -2.56 -11.37
N GLY A 85 -2.29 -1.73 -12.38
CA GLY A 85 -2.84 -2.19 -13.66
C GLY A 85 -1.77 -2.70 -14.62
N GLY A 86 -0.49 -2.66 -14.26
CA GLY A 86 0.60 -3.09 -15.11
C GLY A 86 0.74 -4.60 -15.23
N SER A 87 1.71 -5.03 -16.03
CA SER A 87 1.99 -6.45 -16.23
C SER A 87 2.81 -7.07 -15.09
N GLU A 88 3.56 -6.26 -14.35
CA GLU A 88 4.38 -6.72 -13.23
C GLU A 88 3.89 -6.08 -11.92
N PRO A 89 3.98 -6.82 -10.79
CA PRO A 89 3.62 -6.27 -9.49
C PRO A 89 4.50 -5.06 -9.15
N GLY A 90 3.87 -3.89 -8.97
CA GLY A 90 4.58 -2.68 -8.55
C GLY A 90 4.72 -2.67 -7.03
N THR A 91 5.94 -2.81 -6.53
CA THR A 91 6.20 -2.64 -5.10
C THR A 91 6.05 -1.16 -4.72
N PRO A 92 5.76 -0.84 -3.45
CA PRO A 92 5.72 0.55 -3.01
C PRO A 92 6.99 1.30 -3.37
N CYS A 93 6.85 2.54 -3.84
CA CYS A 93 8.02 3.38 -4.14
C CYS A 93 8.81 3.69 -2.86
N GLY A 94 10.03 4.21 -3.02
CA GLY A 94 10.90 4.48 -1.88
C GLY A 94 10.25 5.34 -0.80
N GLY A 95 9.56 6.41 -1.21
CA GLY A 95 8.83 7.28 -0.28
C GLY A 95 7.73 6.54 0.48
N CYS A 96 6.98 5.68 -0.19
CA CYS A 96 5.91 4.92 0.47
C CYS A 96 6.46 3.82 1.37
N ARG A 97 7.62 3.25 1.06
CA ARG A 97 8.29 2.31 1.97
C ARG A 97 8.61 3.01 3.30
N GLN A 98 9.10 4.24 3.26
CA GLN A 98 9.34 5.03 4.46
C GLN A 98 8.04 5.37 5.19
N ARG A 99 6.97 5.75 4.44
CA ARG A 99 5.66 6.01 5.05
C ARG A 99 5.09 4.79 5.76
N LEU A 100 5.17 3.62 5.13
CA LEU A 100 4.72 2.37 5.73
C LEU A 100 5.55 1.99 6.94
N ARG A 101 6.86 2.20 6.87
CA ARG A 101 7.79 1.90 7.97
C ARG A 101 7.41 2.63 9.26
N GLU A 102 6.84 3.81 9.18
CA GLU A 102 6.42 4.58 10.37
C GLU A 102 5.38 3.83 11.21
N PHE A 103 4.49 3.07 10.55
CA PHE A 103 3.34 2.44 11.20
C PHE A 103 3.34 0.92 11.15
N ALA A 104 4.15 0.31 10.30
CA ALA A 104 4.12 -1.12 10.08
C ALA A 104 5.21 -1.84 10.86
N ARG A 105 4.88 -3.04 11.31
CA ARG A 105 5.87 -3.93 11.94
C ARG A 105 6.90 -4.37 10.92
N PRO A 106 8.17 -4.59 11.31
CA PRO A 106 9.22 -4.99 10.34
C PRO A 106 8.89 -6.22 9.51
N LEU A 107 8.22 -7.20 10.09
CA LEU A 107 7.85 -8.45 9.42
C LEU A 107 6.45 -8.42 8.81
N ALA A 108 5.76 -7.28 8.83
CA ALA A 108 4.46 -7.15 8.18
C ALA A 108 4.59 -7.47 6.69
N PRO A 109 3.78 -8.41 6.16
CA PRO A 109 3.85 -8.74 4.74
C PRO A 109 3.30 -7.60 3.88
N VAL A 110 3.97 -7.37 2.76
CA VAL A 110 3.57 -6.44 1.72
C VAL A 110 3.37 -7.24 0.45
N HIS A 111 2.12 -7.38 0.03
CA HIS A 111 1.75 -8.12 -1.16
C HIS A 111 1.56 -7.13 -2.31
N ALA A 112 2.53 -7.07 -3.21
CA ALA A 112 2.40 -6.29 -4.43
C ALA A 112 1.70 -7.17 -5.48
N THR A 113 0.61 -6.67 -6.04
CA THR A 113 -0.24 -7.44 -6.94
C THR A 113 -0.55 -6.67 -8.22
N THR A 114 -1.08 -7.38 -9.21
CA THR A 114 -1.65 -6.78 -10.42
C THR A 114 -3.12 -7.15 -10.54
N THR A 115 -3.85 -6.41 -11.36
CA THR A 115 -5.26 -6.74 -11.66
C THR A 115 -5.39 -8.07 -12.42
N SER A 116 -4.29 -8.57 -13.01
CA SER A 116 -4.26 -9.89 -13.68
C SER A 116 -3.92 -11.03 -12.71
N GLY A 117 -3.69 -10.74 -11.42
CA GLY A 117 -3.48 -11.76 -10.40
C GLY A 117 -2.02 -12.14 -10.15
N ARG A 118 -1.06 -11.37 -10.64
CA ARG A 118 0.35 -11.60 -10.31
C ARG A 118 0.66 -11.11 -8.92
N LEU A 119 1.62 -11.74 -8.26
CA LEU A 119 1.91 -11.50 -6.85
C LEU A 119 3.43 -11.51 -6.59
N LEU A 120 3.88 -10.54 -5.81
CA LEU A 120 5.21 -10.53 -5.19
C LEU A 120 5.04 -10.15 -3.73
N THR A 121 5.35 -11.07 -2.82
CA THR A 121 5.26 -10.82 -1.37
C THR A 121 6.63 -10.53 -0.80
N SER A 122 6.72 -9.48 -0.01
CA SER A 122 7.92 -9.06 0.72
C SER A 122 7.53 -8.70 2.14
N THR A 123 8.48 -8.22 2.94
CA THR A 123 8.21 -7.60 4.25
C THR A 123 8.66 -6.15 4.21
N ILE A 124 8.22 -5.36 5.18
CA ILE A 124 8.69 -3.98 5.33
C ILE A 124 10.22 -3.97 5.49
N ALA A 125 10.77 -4.86 6.31
CA ALA A 125 12.21 -4.94 6.55
C ALA A 125 13.00 -5.24 5.27
N ASP A 126 12.46 -6.12 4.40
CA ASP A 126 13.11 -6.45 3.13
C ASP A 126 13.05 -5.30 2.13
N LEU A 127 11.95 -4.55 2.13
CA LEU A 127 11.75 -3.44 1.19
C LEU A 127 12.54 -2.20 1.57
N LEU A 128 12.85 -2.02 2.86
CA LEU A 128 13.60 -0.86 3.35
C LEU A 128 14.62 -1.30 4.43
N PRO A 129 15.69 -2.00 4.02
CA PRO A 129 16.72 -2.43 4.97
C PRO A 129 17.48 -1.20 5.52
N HIS A 130 17.93 -1.31 6.78
CA HIS A 130 18.67 -0.21 7.45
C HIS A 130 17.94 1.12 7.40
N SER A 131 16.60 1.08 7.59
CA SER A 131 15.76 2.26 7.41
C SER A 131 15.93 3.29 8.51
N PHE A 132 15.76 4.55 8.14
CA PHE A 132 15.67 5.64 9.11
C PHE A 132 14.36 5.51 9.89
N GLY A 133 14.41 5.73 11.21
CA GLY A 133 13.23 5.65 12.05
C GLY A 133 13.34 6.53 13.29
N PRO A 134 12.28 6.56 14.13
CA PRO A 134 12.22 7.42 15.30
C PRO A 134 13.36 7.18 16.30
N GLU A 135 13.91 5.98 16.34
CA GLU A 135 15.04 5.62 17.19
C GLU A 135 16.30 6.46 16.89
N HIS A 136 16.41 7.02 15.68
CA HIS A 136 17.53 7.86 15.29
C HIS A 136 17.36 9.32 15.73
N LEU A 137 16.17 9.68 16.21
CA LEU A 137 15.84 11.05 16.61
C LEU A 137 15.94 11.26 18.13
N THR A 138 16.34 10.25 18.89
CA THR A 138 16.48 10.34 20.36
C THR A 138 17.89 10.69 20.80
#